data_23b49ac7d0ef25caceae6ce0ee730c0d
#
_entry.id   23b49ac7d0ef25caceae6ce0ee730c0d
#
_cell.length_a   1.000
_cell.length_b   1.000
_cell.length_c   1.000
_cell.angle_alpha   90.00
_cell.angle_beta   90.00
_cell.angle_gamma   90.00
#
_symmetry.space_group_name_H-M   'P 1'
#
loop_
_entity.id
_entity.type
_entity.pdbx_description
1 polymer ?
#
loop_
_entity_poly.entity_id
_entity_poly.type
_entity_poly.pdbx_seq_one_letter_code
_entity_poly.pdbx_strand_id
1 'polypeptide(L)'
;MSADALLPLLKSTFGFDHFRGRQSEVVDRVMAGERTLAVMPTGAGKSLTYQLPAVALNGCVVVVSPLIALMHDQLRGARAAGIRAASLTSVDADWAETRQAYRDGQLDLLYVAPERATGEGFRSLLEAQTPALFAIDEAHCVSEWGHDFRPDYRLLRPLLDAFPEVPRLALTATADKHTREDILVQLGIPGDGLILAGFDRPNIRYAVRPRISPAKQLVDFIAANPGPGIVYAPTRNGTERLAEQIAAATGRSVAAYHAGLDPERRARVQHDFVASEDGIVTATVAFGMGIDKPDVRFVAHAGLPKSIESYYQETGRAGRDGDPAEAMMLWGADDFARARMRLSELPEARVAGERVRLNALAALVETVECRRALLLRHFGENPPERCGNCDNCLEPGRQVDATVLAQKLLSAVYRTGQSFGAGHIEAVLCGRSDERIASRGHDKLSVFGIVAGEEARLIKPLVRSLMAREALDTTEHGGLMLGPAARAMMKGETAVLMAEPPVKRTQREGGRTSRADRAAANPVGDPLFDALRAMRRELAAEAGVPPYVIFHDAVLRTMASQRPATRSALADIPGVGGKKLEAWGDAFLNVIRQF
;
A
#
# COMPACT_ATOMS: atom_id res chain seq x y z
N MET A 1 11.90 -27.27 15.77
CA MET A 1 10.50 -27.33 16.31
C MET A 1 9.58 -26.92 15.18
N SER A 2 8.46 -27.61 14.93
CA SER A 2 7.53 -27.24 13.84
C SER A 2 6.55 -26.16 14.28
N ALA A 3 5.96 -25.46 13.29
CA ALA A 3 4.92 -24.45 13.55
C ALA A 3 3.71 -25.04 14.29
N ASP A 4 3.34 -26.27 13.99
CA ASP A 4 2.25 -26.97 14.72
C ASP A 4 2.57 -27.14 16.20
N ALA A 5 3.82 -27.43 16.54
CA ALA A 5 4.26 -27.53 17.94
C ALA A 5 4.22 -26.16 18.66
N LEU A 6 4.16 -25.06 17.94
CA LEU A 6 4.06 -23.70 18.47
C LEU A 6 2.62 -23.19 18.59
N LEU A 7 1.60 -23.93 18.15
CA LEU A 7 0.20 -23.51 18.28
C LEU A 7 -0.24 -23.20 19.72
N PRO A 8 0.16 -23.99 20.75
CA PRO A 8 -0.15 -23.63 22.14
C PRO A 8 0.47 -22.29 22.56
N LEU A 9 1.72 -22.02 22.14
CA LEU A 9 2.42 -20.77 22.41
C LEU A 9 1.78 -19.59 21.66
N LEU A 10 1.38 -19.81 20.39
CA LEU A 10 0.65 -18.83 19.57
C LEU A 10 -0.65 -18.42 20.27
N LYS A 11 -1.40 -19.40 20.79
CA LYS A 11 -2.65 -19.16 21.53
C LYS A 11 -2.43 -18.43 22.84
N SER A 12 -1.48 -18.89 23.65
CA SER A 12 -1.24 -18.31 24.98
C SER A 12 -0.66 -16.90 24.93
N THR A 13 0.25 -16.62 23.99
CA THR A 13 0.95 -15.33 23.88
C THR A 13 0.17 -14.30 23.06
N PHE A 14 -0.38 -14.71 21.90
CA PHE A 14 -1.00 -13.79 20.94
C PHE A 14 -2.52 -13.94 20.84
N GLY A 15 -3.11 -14.99 21.43
CA GLY A 15 -4.56 -15.23 21.38
C GLY A 15 -5.07 -15.77 20.04
N PHE A 16 -4.19 -16.30 19.18
CA PHE A 16 -4.57 -16.87 17.89
C PHE A 16 -4.58 -18.40 17.94
N ASP A 17 -5.65 -19.01 17.43
CA ASP A 17 -5.78 -20.46 17.37
C ASP A 17 -5.02 -21.09 16.20
N HIS A 18 -4.80 -20.33 15.11
CA HIS A 18 -4.20 -20.81 13.88
C HIS A 18 -3.33 -19.74 13.21
N PHE A 19 -2.35 -20.19 12.46
CA PHE A 19 -1.59 -19.35 11.54
C PHE A 19 -2.47 -18.91 10.35
N ARG A 20 -2.16 -17.75 9.78
CA ARG A 20 -2.84 -17.21 8.60
C ARG A 20 -1.98 -17.35 7.35
N GLY A 21 -2.58 -17.76 6.24
CA GLY A 21 -1.87 -17.87 4.95
C GLY A 21 -0.62 -18.74 5.08
N ARG A 22 0.54 -18.19 4.69
CA ARG A 22 1.83 -18.92 4.73
C ARG A 22 2.68 -18.62 5.98
N GLN A 23 2.10 -18.08 7.05
CA GLN A 23 2.85 -17.82 8.29
C GLN A 23 3.48 -19.09 8.87
N SER A 24 2.76 -20.23 8.86
CA SER A 24 3.28 -21.50 9.38
C SER A 24 4.55 -21.93 8.63
N GLU A 25 4.56 -21.84 7.31
CA GLU A 25 5.71 -22.20 6.48
C GLU A 25 6.93 -21.29 6.76
N VAL A 26 6.70 -19.97 6.95
CA VAL A 26 7.78 -19.04 7.33
C VAL A 26 8.33 -19.40 8.70
N VAL A 27 7.45 -19.67 9.66
CA VAL A 27 7.85 -20.08 11.03
C VAL A 27 8.60 -21.40 11.00
N ASP A 28 8.14 -22.40 10.24
CA ASP A 28 8.82 -23.70 10.10
C ASP A 28 10.27 -23.54 9.62
N ARG A 29 10.49 -22.74 8.57
CA ARG A 29 11.82 -22.48 8.03
C ARG A 29 12.73 -21.75 9.03
N VAL A 30 12.19 -20.73 9.69
CA VAL A 30 12.91 -19.99 10.76
C VAL A 30 13.32 -20.94 11.86
N MET A 31 12.40 -21.79 12.34
CA MET A 31 12.67 -22.76 13.40
C MET A 31 13.62 -23.91 12.98
N ALA A 32 13.72 -24.14 11.68
CA ALA A 32 14.71 -25.07 11.09
C ALA A 32 16.11 -24.42 10.93
N GLY A 33 16.26 -23.13 11.20
CA GLY A 33 17.51 -22.40 11.04
C GLY A 33 17.81 -21.96 9.60
N GLU A 34 16.79 -21.95 8.73
CA GLU A 34 16.94 -21.62 7.32
C GLU A 34 16.95 -20.12 7.07
N ARG A 35 17.62 -19.72 5.97
CA ARG A 35 17.60 -18.34 5.48
C ARG A 35 16.40 -18.15 4.56
N THR A 36 15.50 -17.22 4.90
CA THR A 36 14.20 -17.08 4.26
C THR A 36 13.91 -15.64 3.86
N LEU A 37 13.39 -15.44 2.64
CA LEU A 37 12.72 -14.20 2.22
C LEU A 37 11.22 -14.46 2.15
N ALA A 38 10.45 -13.83 3.04
CA ALA A 38 8.99 -13.92 3.02
C ALA A 38 8.39 -12.62 2.47
N VAL A 39 7.78 -12.71 1.31
CA VAL A 39 7.02 -11.62 0.69
C VAL A 39 5.56 -11.83 1.03
N MET A 40 5.04 -11.01 1.94
CA MET A 40 3.71 -11.16 2.51
C MET A 40 2.97 -9.82 2.49
N PRO A 41 1.69 -9.75 2.08
CA PRO A 41 0.97 -8.50 1.97
C PRO A 41 0.88 -7.75 3.30
N THR A 42 0.62 -6.45 3.23
CA THR A 42 0.35 -5.65 4.42
C THR A 42 -0.89 -6.20 5.14
N GLY A 43 -0.81 -6.35 6.46
CA GLY A 43 -1.88 -6.96 7.27
C GLY A 43 -1.85 -8.49 7.35
N ALA A 44 -0.93 -9.18 6.65
CA ALA A 44 -0.76 -10.64 6.76
C ALA A 44 -0.07 -11.09 8.06
N GLY A 45 0.25 -10.17 8.98
CA GLY A 45 0.89 -10.50 10.25
C GLY A 45 2.35 -10.91 10.14
N LYS A 46 3.13 -10.21 9.32
CA LYS A 46 4.59 -10.42 9.17
C LYS A 46 5.34 -10.44 10.49
N SER A 47 5.02 -9.52 11.41
CA SER A 47 5.71 -9.42 12.69
C SER A 47 5.59 -10.67 13.54
N LEU A 48 4.47 -11.40 13.45
CA LEU A 48 4.27 -12.66 14.16
C LEU A 48 5.33 -13.70 13.78
N THR A 49 5.82 -13.70 12.54
CA THR A 49 6.78 -14.69 12.03
C THR A 49 8.19 -14.57 12.62
N TYR A 50 8.50 -13.48 13.32
CA TYR A 50 9.71 -13.34 14.12
C TYR A 50 9.42 -13.17 15.62
N GLN A 51 8.25 -12.65 16.01
CA GLN A 51 7.87 -12.48 17.41
C GLN A 51 7.56 -13.82 18.09
N LEU A 52 6.88 -14.74 17.41
CA LEU A 52 6.63 -16.07 17.94
C LEU A 52 7.93 -16.88 18.09
N PRO A 53 8.82 -16.94 17.08
CA PRO A 53 10.16 -17.51 17.26
C PRO A 53 10.97 -16.86 18.39
N ALA A 54 10.85 -15.55 18.63
CA ALA A 54 11.56 -14.87 19.72
C ALA A 54 11.20 -15.43 21.11
N VAL A 55 9.96 -15.89 21.29
CA VAL A 55 9.52 -16.53 22.55
C VAL A 55 9.89 -18.02 22.59
N ALA A 56 10.05 -18.66 21.42
CA ALA A 56 10.29 -20.11 21.32
C ALA A 56 11.78 -20.48 21.26
N LEU A 57 12.62 -19.59 20.71
CA LEU A 57 14.06 -19.81 20.57
C LEU A 57 14.79 -19.48 21.89
N ASN A 58 15.92 -20.15 22.09
CA ASN A 58 16.82 -19.78 23.16
C ASN A 58 17.80 -18.71 22.68
N GLY A 59 17.60 -17.47 23.10
CA GLY A 59 18.41 -16.32 22.71
C GLY A 59 17.56 -15.18 22.14
N CYS A 60 18.20 -14.06 21.86
CA CYS A 60 17.53 -12.86 21.40
C CYS A 60 17.37 -12.84 19.87
N VAL A 61 16.20 -12.50 19.37
CA VAL A 61 15.97 -12.18 17.96
C VAL A 61 16.28 -10.71 17.71
N VAL A 62 17.16 -10.42 16.77
CA VAL A 62 17.54 -9.06 16.38
C VAL A 62 16.74 -8.66 15.14
N VAL A 63 15.94 -7.60 15.26
CA VAL A 63 15.10 -7.08 14.18
C VAL A 63 15.65 -5.76 13.65
N VAL A 64 16.10 -5.74 12.40
CA VAL A 64 16.49 -4.50 11.73
C VAL A 64 15.26 -3.92 11.04
N SER A 65 14.88 -2.68 11.40
CA SER A 65 13.72 -1.99 10.84
C SER A 65 14.06 -0.54 10.46
N PRO A 66 13.53 -0.02 9.33
CA PRO A 66 13.98 1.28 8.79
C PRO A 66 13.35 2.50 9.47
N LEU A 67 12.41 2.30 10.39
CA LEU A 67 11.57 3.38 10.90
C LEU A 67 11.39 3.30 12.40
N ILE A 68 11.89 4.32 13.08
CA ILE A 68 11.82 4.46 14.54
C ILE A 68 10.36 4.40 15.04
N ALA A 69 9.43 5.08 14.36
CA ALA A 69 8.01 5.07 14.74
C ALA A 69 7.40 3.66 14.67
N LEU A 70 7.71 2.90 13.60
CA LEU A 70 7.25 1.52 13.45
C LEU A 70 7.86 0.62 14.55
N MET A 71 9.16 0.79 14.80
CA MET A 71 9.82 0.04 15.89
C MET A 71 9.15 0.26 17.24
N HIS A 72 8.80 1.51 17.58
CA HIS A 72 8.12 1.82 18.85
C HIS A 72 6.72 1.20 18.92
N ASP A 73 5.97 1.16 17.83
CA ASP A 73 4.67 0.50 17.79
C ASP A 73 4.78 -1.02 17.94
N GLN A 74 5.74 -1.64 17.23
CA GLN A 74 6.04 -3.06 17.35
C GLN A 74 6.54 -3.43 18.75
N LEU A 75 7.39 -2.58 19.33
CA LEU A 75 7.90 -2.74 20.69
C LEU A 75 6.78 -2.73 21.73
N ARG A 76 5.84 -1.78 21.62
CA ARG A 76 4.66 -1.72 22.50
C ARG A 76 3.79 -2.98 22.37
N GLY A 77 3.54 -3.43 21.13
CA GLY A 77 2.79 -4.65 20.87
C GLY A 77 3.46 -5.89 21.43
N ALA A 78 4.77 -6.04 21.24
CA ALA A 78 5.55 -7.14 21.78
C ALA A 78 5.53 -7.16 23.33
N ARG A 79 5.75 -6.02 23.97
CA ARG A 79 5.68 -5.90 25.44
C ARG A 79 4.28 -6.20 25.99
N ALA A 80 3.23 -5.75 25.30
CA ALA A 80 1.84 -6.05 25.66
C ALA A 80 1.52 -7.56 25.55
N ALA A 81 2.20 -8.28 24.65
CA ALA A 81 2.14 -9.74 24.55
C ALA A 81 3.01 -10.47 25.59
N GLY A 82 3.76 -9.74 26.42
CA GLY A 82 4.64 -10.31 27.46
C GLY A 82 6.03 -10.67 26.97
N ILE A 83 6.46 -10.22 25.78
CA ILE A 83 7.80 -10.45 25.22
C ILE A 83 8.77 -9.43 25.84
N ARG A 84 9.93 -9.91 26.30
CA ARG A 84 11.00 -9.05 26.84
C ARG A 84 11.71 -8.35 25.68
N ALA A 85 11.19 -7.19 25.27
CA ALA A 85 11.62 -6.48 24.09
C ALA A 85 12.20 -5.10 24.40
N ALA A 86 13.23 -4.70 23.64
CA ALA A 86 13.87 -3.39 23.72
C ALA A 86 14.20 -2.84 22.32
N SER A 87 14.62 -1.57 22.25
CA SER A 87 15.09 -0.95 20.99
C SER A 87 16.43 -0.24 21.18
N LEU A 88 17.18 -0.16 20.07
CA LEU A 88 18.42 0.62 19.95
C LEU A 88 18.30 1.56 18.74
N THR A 89 17.80 2.77 18.99
CA THR A 89 17.63 3.82 17.99
C THR A 89 18.40 5.08 18.36
N SER A 90 18.38 6.09 17.50
CA SER A 90 19.04 7.38 17.76
C SER A 90 18.33 8.23 18.82
N VAL A 91 17.07 7.90 19.14
CA VAL A 91 16.24 8.66 20.10
C VAL A 91 16.07 7.96 21.45
N ASP A 92 16.57 6.73 21.62
CA ASP A 92 16.49 6.01 22.88
C ASP A 92 17.48 6.61 23.89
N ALA A 93 17.01 6.94 25.09
CA ALA A 93 17.83 7.50 26.17
C ALA A 93 18.64 6.41 26.90
N ASP A 94 18.09 5.19 27.02
CA ASP A 94 18.59 4.13 27.91
C ASP A 94 19.32 3.01 27.14
N TRP A 95 20.04 3.35 26.09
CA TRP A 95 20.71 2.34 25.25
C TRP A 95 21.83 1.58 25.97
N ALA A 96 22.43 2.15 27.02
CA ALA A 96 23.41 1.45 27.86
C ALA A 96 22.75 0.31 28.64
N GLU A 97 21.58 0.53 29.22
CA GLU A 97 20.78 -0.48 29.91
C GLU A 97 20.31 -1.57 28.94
N THR A 98 19.82 -1.19 27.76
CA THR A 98 19.42 -2.13 26.71
C THR A 98 20.59 -3.04 26.30
N ARG A 99 21.80 -2.49 26.13
CA ARG A 99 23.00 -3.28 25.80
C ARG A 99 23.37 -4.24 26.92
N GLN A 100 23.24 -3.82 28.15
CA GLN A 100 23.51 -4.69 29.31
C GLN A 100 22.46 -5.80 29.39
N ALA A 101 21.17 -5.49 29.27
CA ALA A 101 20.10 -6.48 29.28
C ALA A 101 20.26 -7.51 28.13
N TYR A 102 20.75 -7.08 26.94
CA TYR A 102 21.08 -8.01 25.87
C TYR A 102 22.20 -8.96 26.23
N ARG A 103 23.32 -8.45 26.79
CA ARG A 103 24.48 -9.26 27.23
C ARG A 103 24.10 -10.28 28.31
N ASP A 104 23.19 -9.88 29.19
CA ASP A 104 22.73 -10.72 30.30
C ASP A 104 21.67 -11.75 29.90
N GLY A 105 21.28 -11.80 28.58
CA GLY A 105 20.25 -12.72 28.08
C GLY A 105 18.84 -12.41 28.57
N GLN A 106 18.58 -11.17 28.95
CA GLN A 106 17.31 -10.74 29.51
C GLN A 106 16.29 -10.32 28.41
N LEU A 107 16.71 -10.30 27.14
CA LEU A 107 15.87 -9.91 26.01
C LEU A 107 15.54 -11.10 25.11
N ASP A 108 14.27 -11.20 24.73
CA ASP A 108 13.78 -12.11 23.68
C ASP A 108 13.87 -11.43 22.32
N LEU A 109 13.71 -10.09 22.26
CA LEU A 109 13.58 -9.33 21.02
C LEU A 109 14.29 -7.96 21.14
N LEU A 110 15.16 -7.67 20.16
CA LEU A 110 15.87 -6.39 20.08
C LEU A 110 15.63 -5.74 18.72
N TYR A 111 14.92 -4.61 18.70
CA TYR A 111 14.78 -3.78 17.51
C TYR A 111 15.98 -2.84 17.36
N VAL A 112 16.51 -2.73 16.15
CA VAL A 112 17.65 -1.87 15.84
C VAL A 112 17.46 -1.11 14.53
N ALA A 113 17.82 0.17 14.53
CA ALA A 113 17.83 0.96 13.31
C ALA A 113 19.05 0.56 12.42
N PRO A 114 18.91 0.55 11.07
CA PRO A 114 19.95 0.05 10.17
C PRO A 114 21.30 0.77 10.34
N GLU A 115 21.30 2.09 10.52
CA GLU A 115 22.49 2.88 10.76
C GLU A 115 23.22 2.52 12.08
N ARG A 116 22.49 1.97 13.05
CA ARG A 116 23.07 1.45 14.30
C ARG A 116 23.57 0.02 14.14
N ALA A 117 22.85 -0.80 13.39
CA ALA A 117 23.20 -2.19 13.13
C ALA A 117 24.55 -2.32 12.39
N THR A 118 24.91 -1.33 11.57
CA THR A 118 26.17 -1.33 10.80
C THR A 118 27.39 -0.81 11.57
N GLY A 119 27.20 -0.32 12.81
CA GLY A 119 28.27 0.20 13.64
C GLY A 119 29.11 -0.90 14.30
N GLU A 120 30.43 -0.70 14.42
CA GLU A 120 31.36 -1.65 15.07
C GLU A 120 30.95 -2.00 16.50
N GLY A 121 30.44 -1.03 17.28
CA GLY A 121 29.96 -1.26 18.63
C GLY A 121 28.75 -2.18 18.73
N PHE A 122 27.95 -2.28 17.65
CA PHE A 122 26.84 -3.23 17.60
C PHE A 122 27.34 -4.64 17.29
N ARG A 123 28.27 -4.78 16.36
CA ARG A 123 28.91 -6.05 16.06
C ARG A 123 29.55 -6.66 17.33
N SER A 124 30.32 -5.88 18.08
CA SER A 124 30.92 -6.33 19.35
C SER A 124 29.87 -6.73 20.39
N LEU A 125 28.70 -6.11 20.39
CA LEU A 125 27.58 -6.53 21.25
C LEU A 125 27.09 -7.92 20.88
N LEU A 126 26.94 -8.21 19.57
CA LEU A 126 26.49 -9.51 19.06
C LEU A 126 27.54 -10.62 19.22
N GLU A 127 28.82 -10.27 19.16
CA GLU A 127 29.93 -11.21 19.46
C GLU A 127 29.93 -11.65 20.92
N ALA A 128 29.51 -10.78 21.85
CA ALA A 128 29.37 -11.13 23.25
C ALA A 128 28.21 -12.10 23.53
N GLN A 129 27.13 -11.99 22.76
CA GLN A 129 26.00 -12.92 22.78
C GLN A 129 25.43 -13.06 21.40
N THR A 130 25.64 -14.22 20.77
CA THR A 130 25.15 -14.49 19.41
C THR A 130 23.62 -14.46 19.36
N PRO A 131 23.01 -13.73 18.42
CA PRO A 131 21.56 -13.70 18.28
C PRO A 131 21.00 -15.04 17.80
N ALA A 132 19.76 -15.35 18.17
CA ALA A 132 19.08 -16.56 17.71
C ALA A 132 18.56 -16.46 16.27
N LEU A 133 18.27 -15.24 15.81
CA LEU A 133 17.73 -14.95 14.47
C LEU A 133 18.02 -13.49 14.12
N PHE A 134 18.36 -13.23 12.86
CA PHE A 134 18.26 -11.91 12.24
C PHE A 134 16.95 -11.79 11.47
N ALA A 135 16.09 -10.86 11.86
CA ALA A 135 14.90 -10.47 11.09
C ALA A 135 15.15 -9.11 10.43
N ILE A 136 15.03 -9.03 9.11
CA ILE A 136 15.22 -7.81 8.33
C ILE A 136 13.85 -7.38 7.82
N ASP A 137 13.24 -6.43 8.52
CA ASP A 137 11.93 -5.89 8.16
C ASP A 137 12.07 -4.87 7.03
N GLU A 138 11.01 -4.73 6.22
CA GLU A 138 10.98 -3.92 5.01
C GLU A 138 12.20 -4.17 4.09
N ALA A 139 12.52 -5.44 3.88
CA ALA A 139 13.72 -5.88 3.15
C ALA A 139 13.85 -5.30 1.73
N HIS A 140 12.76 -4.78 1.14
CA HIS A 140 12.83 -4.06 -0.14
C HIS A 140 13.74 -2.82 -0.09
N CYS A 141 14.03 -2.30 1.11
CA CYS A 141 14.96 -1.19 1.30
C CYS A 141 16.42 -1.53 0.92
N VAL A 142 16.79 -2.81 0.83
CA VAL A 142 18.15 -3.22 0.41
C VAL A 142 18.35 -3.09 -1.09
N SER A 143 17.28 -3.10 -1.86
CA SER A 143 17.31 -3.11 -3.32
C SER A 143 17.21 -1.72 -3.93
N GLU A 144 18.09 -1.39 -4.87
CA GLU A 144 17.98 -0.16 -5.67
C GLU A 144 16.75 -0.17 -6.59
N TRP A 145 16.23 -1.35 -6.88
CA TRP A 145 14.98 -1.55 -7.60
C TRP A 145 13.76 -1.42 -6.67
N GLY A 146 13.96 -1.37 -5.34
CA GLY A 146 12.91 -1.12 -4.38
C GLY A 146 12.37 0.32 -4.45
N HIS A 147 11.13 0.52 -4.05
CA HIS A 147 10.49 1.84 -4.07
C HIS A 147 10.97 2.80 -2.95
N ASP A 148 11.66 2.27 -1.92
CA ASP A 148 12.26 3.01 -0.79
C ASP A 148 13.67 2.49 -0.50
N PHE A 149 14.56 2.62 -1.48
CA PHE A 149 15.95 2.20 -1.32
C PHE A 149 16.67 3.01 -0.24
N ARG A 150 17.37 2.28 0.66
CA ARG A 150 18.18 2.84 1.74
C ARG A 150 19.59 2.25 1.73
N PRO A 151 20.63 3.08 1.49
CA PRO A 151 22.01 2.59 1.43
C PRO A 151 22.46 1.81 2.66
N ASP A 152 22.00 2.20 3.86
CA ASP A 152 22.35 1.56 5.13
C ASP A 152 21.93 0.08 5.17
N TYR A 153 20.87 -0.32 4.44
CA TYR A 153 20.45 -1.72 4.33
C TYR A 153 21.46 -2.59 3.58
N ARG A 154 22.18 -2.04 2.60
CA ARG A 154 23.25 -2.76 1.91
C ARG A 154 24.45 -3.04 2.81
N LEU A 155 24.70 -2.15 3.76
CA LEU A 155 25.78 -2.29 4.72
C LEU A 155 25.50 -3.38 5.76
N LEU A 156 24.29 -3.97 5.80
CA LEU A 156 23.98 -5.11 6.69
C LEU A 156 24.70 -6.40 6.27
N ARG A 157 25.03 -6.57 4.98
CA ARG A 157 25.62 -7.82 4.47
C ARG A 157 26.87 -8.24 5.24
N PRO A 158 27.88 -7.37 5.46
CA PRO A 158 29.09 -7.74 6.24
C PRO A 158 28.77 -8.17 7.67
N LEU A 159 27.77 -7.53 8.32
CA LEU A 159 27.33 -7.95 9.66
C LEU A 159 26.73 -9.35 9.62
N LEU A 160 25.82 -9.62 8.68
CA LEU A 160 25.17 -10.92 8.56
C LEU A 160 26.16 -12.03 8.23
N ASP A 161 27.19 -11.75 7.43
CA ASP A 161 28.22 -12.72 7.06
C ASP A 161 29.23 -12.99 8.17
N ALA A 162 29.33 -12.09 9.17
CA ALA A 162 30.10 -12.35 10.38
C ALA A 162 29.44 -13.41 11.30
N PHE A 163 28.14 -13.70 11.11
CA PHE A 163 27.39 -14.70 11.86
C PHE A 163 26.73 -15.71 10.92
N PRO A 164 27.51 -16.57 10.22
CA PRO A 164 27.00 -17.42 9.15
C PRO A 164 26.01 -18.49 9.62
N GLU A 165 26.11 -18.91 10.88
CA GLU A 165 25.24 -19.93 11.49
C GLU A 165 23.91 -19.37 11.99
N VAL A 166 23.79 -18.04 12.07
CA VAL A 166 22.53 -17.40 12.51
C VAL A 166 21.55 -17.33 11.33
N PRO A 167 20.35 -17.88 11.46
CA PRO A 167 19.32 -17.81 10.42
C PRO A 167 18.94 -16.36 10.10
N ARG A 168 18.44 -16.13 8.88
CA ARG A 168 18.03 -14.81 8.39
C ARG A 168 16.61 -14.88 7.89
N LEU A 169 15.74 -14.02 8.42
CA LEU A 169 14.38 -13.83 7.93
C LEU A 169 14.26 -12.42 7.35
N ALA A 170 14.19 -12.30 6.05
CA ALA A 170 13.87 -11.05 5.36
C ALA A 170 12.36 -10.96 5.12
N LEU A 171 11.75 -9.81 5.42
CA LEU A 171 10.32 -9.57 5.34
C LEU A 171 10.03 -8.34 4.49
N THR A 172 9.10 -8.43 3.58
CA THR A 172 8.58 -7.26 2.86
C THR A 172 7.12 -7.47 2.45
N ALA A 173 6.40 -6.35 2.26
CA ALA A 173 5.04 -6.40 1.73
C ALA A 173 5.00 -6.27 0.20
N THR A 174 6.03 -5.69 -0.40
CA THR A 174 6.05 -5.27 -1.81
C THR A 174 7.42 -5.55 -2.40
N ALA A 175 7.48 -6.48 -3.31
CA ALA A 175 8.67 -6.71 -4.12
C ALA A 175 8.24 -7.36 -5.45
N ASP A 176 8.56 -6.72 -6.56
CA ASP A 176 8.46 -7.31 -7.88
C ASP A 176 9.55 -8.38 -8.09
N LYS A 177 9.58 -9.02 -9.23
CA LYS A 177 10.54 -10.10 -9.51
C LYS A 177 12.00 -9.63 -9.37
N HIS A 178 12.34 -8.48 -9.94
CA HIS A 178 13.72 -7.94 -9.90
C HIS A 178 14.13 -7.56 -8.48
N THR A 179 13.25 -6.91 -7.75
CA THR A 179 13.49 -6.55 -6.34
C THR A 179 13.71 -7.80 -5.48
N ARG A 180 12.92 -8.87 -5.69
CA ARG A 180 13.10 -10.14 -4.95
C ARG A 180 14.46 -10.79 -5.24
N GLU A 181 14.85 -10.88 -6.51
CA GLU A 181 16.13 -11.43 -6.92
C GLU A 181 17.30 -10.65 -6.30
N ASP A 182 17.22 -9.32 -6.28
CA ASP A 182 18.24 -8.47 -5.66
C ASP A 182 18.27 -8.64 -4.12
N ILE A 183 17.13 -8.70 -3.45
CA ILE A 183 17.06 -8.96 -2.00
C ILE A 183 17.74 -10.29 -1.64
N LEU A 184 17.46 -11.35 -2.39
CA LEU A 184 18.07 -12.67 -2.15
C LEU A 184 19.60 -12.59 -2.23
N VAL A 185 20.13 -11.93 -3.26
CA VAL A 185 21.57 -11.73 -3.46
C VAL A 185 22.16 -10.86 -2.35
N GLN A 186 21.58 -9.71 -2.09
CA GLN A 186 22.11 -8.73 -1.13
C GLN A 186 22.11 -9.25 0.32
N LEU A 187 21.12 -10.04 0.71
CA LEU A 187 21.02 -10.59 2.06
C LEU A 187 21.58 -12.02 2.19
N GLY A 188 22.08 -12.60 1.10
CA GLY A 188 22.68 -13.95 1.08
C GLY A 188 21.66 -15.03 1.44
N ILE A 189 20.46 -14.92 0.90
CA ILE A 189 19.39 -15.90 1.04
C ILE A 189 19.38 -16.76 -0.23
N PRO A 190 19.35 -18.10 -0.14
CA PRO A 190 19.30 -18.96 -1.31
C PRO A 190 17.95 -18.84 -2.04
N GLY A 191 17.92 -19.15 -3.34
CA GLY A 191 16.72 -18.97 -4.17
C GLY A 191 15.51 -19.79 -3.71
N ASP A 192 15.73 -20.97 -3.15
CA ASP A 192 14.70 -21.82 -2.53
C ASP A 192 14.21 -21.30 -1.17
N GLY A 193 14.90 -20.29 -0.62
CA GLY A 193 14.46 -19.56 0.58
C GLY A 193 13.30 -18.58 0.36
N LEU A 194 12.81 -18.42 -0.89
CA LEU A 194 11.75 -17.49 -1.21
C LEU A 194 10.36 -18.06 -0.91
N ILE A 195 9.61 -17.38 -0.06
CA ILE A 195 8.18 -17.64 0.20
C ILE A 195 7.36 -16.46 -0.33
N LEU A 196 6.43 -16.73 -1.24
CA LEU A 196 5.47 -15.75 -1.76
C LEU A 196 4.09 -16.05 -1.17
N ALA A 197 3.65 -15.29 -0.20
CA ALA A 197 2.24 -15.27 0.19
C ALA A 197 1.49 -14.39 -0.81
N GLY A 198 0.31 -14.77 -1.22
CA GLY A 198 -0.46 -14.05 -2.23
C GLY A 198 -0.66 -12.56 -1.91
N PHE A 199 -0.70 -11.74 -2.95
CA PHE A 199 -0.91 -10.29 -2.83
C PHE A 199 -2.39 -9.89 -2.90
N ASP A 200 -3.31 -10.84 -3.11
CA ASP A 200 -4.71 -10.49 -3.27
C ASP A 200 -5.35 -9.99 -1.97
N ARG A 201 -6.08 -8.90 -2.12
CA ARG A 201 -6.88 -8.27 -1.07
C ARG A 201 -8.34 -8.19 -1.55
N PRO A 202 -9.08 -9.31 -1.52
CA PRO A 202 -10.43 -9.39 -2.08
C PRO A 202 -11.43 -8.44 -1.42
N ASN A 203 -11.18 -8.04 -0.18
CA ASN A 203 -12.02 -7.11 0.56
C ASN A 203 -11.83 -5.63 0.17
N ILE A 204 -10.77 -5.27 -0.60
CA ILE A 204 -10.55 -3.90 -1.04
C ILE A 204 -11.15 -3.70 -2.44
N ARG A 205 -12.06 -2.75 -2.58
CA ARG A 205 -12.59 -2.32 -3.87
C ARG A 205 -11.69 -1.22 -4.46
N TYR A 206 -11.12 -1.45 -5.64
CA TYR A 206 -10.26 -0.48 -6.33
C TYR A 206 -11.06 0.34 -7.34
N ALA A 207 -10.90 1.67 -7.29
CA ALA A 207 -11.46 2.60 -8.26
C ALA A 207 -10.42 3.66 -8.69
N VAL A 208 -10.35 3.95 -9.99
CA VAL A 208 -9.47 4.97 -10.56
C VAL A 208 -10.31 5.93 -11.38
N ARG A 209 -10.27 7.22 -11.06
CA ARG A 209 -11.12 8.24 -11.68
C ARG A 209 -10.29 9.43 -12.18
N PRO A 210 -10.65 10.03 -13.34
CA PRO A 210 -10.06 11.29 -13.75
C PRO A 210 -10.33 12.40 -12.73
N ARG A 211 -9.31 13.23 -12.47
CA ARG A 211 -9.40 14.39 -11.56
C ARG A 211 -10.07 15.55 -12.28
N ILE A 212 -11.33 15.83 -11.93
CA ILE A 212 -12.13 16.93 -12.50
C ILE A 212 -12.34 18.02 -11.44
N SER A 213 -12.87 17.65 -10.29
CA SER A 213 -13.11 18.51 -9.13
C SER A 213 -12.69 17.75 -7.86
N PRO A 214 -11.38 17.72 -7.56
CA PRO A 214 -10.82 16.77 -6.58
C PRO A 214 -11.45 16.88 -5.21
N ALA A 215 -11.67 18.09 -4.68
CA ALA A 215 -12.30 18.26 -3.37
C ALA A 215 -13.72 17.70 -3.34
N LYS A 216 -14.55 17.99 -4.36
CA LYS A 216 -15.91 17.45 -4.44
C LYS A 216 -15.89 15.93 -4.61
N GLN A 217 -15.03 15.39 -5.49
CA GLN A 217 -14.94 13.94 -5.72
C GLN A 217 -14.52 13.20 -4.44
N LEU A 218 -13.60 13.78 -3.65
CA LEU A 218 -13.19 13.23 -2.35
C LEU A 218 -14.32 13.31 -1.32
N VAL A 219 -15.01 14.45 -1.21
CA VAL A 219 -16.14 14.60 -0.30
C VAL A 219 -17.26 13.61 -0.63
N ASP A 220 -17.65 13.49 -1.91
CA ASP A 220 -18.66 12.53 -2.35
C ASP A 220 -18.25 11.08 -2.04
N PHE A 221 -16.97 10.75 -2.22
CA PHE A 221 -16.42 9.44 -1.89
C PHE A 221 -16.42 9.17 -0.38
N ILE A 222 -16.00 10.13 0.44
CA ILE A 222 -15.98 10.03 1.90
C ILE A 222 -17.39 9.90 2.48
N ALA A 223 -18.35 10.63 1.92
CA ALA A 223 -19.75 10.52 2.33
C ALA A 223 -20.36 9.14 2.03
N ALA A 224 -19.86 8.46 1.00
CA ALA A 224 -20.30 7.11 0.66
C ALA A 224 -19.59 6.01 1.47
N ASN A 225 -18.49 6.36 2.18
CA ASN A 225 -17.65 5.43 2.92
C ASN A 225 -17.52 5.86 4.39
N PRO A 226 -18.44 5.46 5.26
CA PRO A 226 -18.36 5.75 6.69
C PRO A 226 -17.18 5.01 7.34
N GLY A 227 -16.71 5.53 8.48
CA GLY A 227 -15.57 4.98 9.23
C GLY A 227 -14.25 5.69 8.94
N PRO A 228 -13.16 5.29 9.60
CA PRO A 228 -11.88 5.97 9.51
C PRO A 228 -11.24 5.83 8.13
N GLY A 229 -10.53 6.88 7.70
CA GLY A 229 -9.94 6.89 6.36
C GLY A 229 -8.68 7.72 6.22
N ILE A 230 -7.94 7.44 5.15
CA ILE A 230 -6.70 8.13 4.80
C ILE A 230 -6.84 8.75 3.41
N VAL A 231 -6.46 10.02 3.27
CA VAL A 231 -6.44 10.73 1.97
C VAL A 231 -5.02 11.17 1.68
N TYR A 232 -4.37 10.55 0.72
CA TYR A 232 -3.03 10.93 0.29
C TYR A 232 -3.05 12.12 -0.66
N ALA A 233 -2.22 13.12 -0.35
CA ALA A 233 -2.03 14.32 -1.18
C ALA A 233 -0.56 14.46 -1.58
N PRO A 234 -0.27 14.95 -2.81
CA PRO A 234 1.11 15.01 -3.31
C PRO A 234 1.98 16.08 -2.63
N THR A 235 1.40 17.05 -1.93
CA THR A 235 2.13 18.18 -1.31
C THR A 235 1.66 18.47 0.11
N ARG A 236 2.56 19.07 0.94
CA ARG A 236 2.26 19.50 2.31
C ARG A 236 1.07 20.46 2.35
N ASN A 237 1.11 21.56 1.58
CA ASN A 237 0.01 22.52 1.49
C ASN A 237 -1.29 21.87 0.95
N GLY A 238 -1.16 20.84 0.11
CA GLY A 238 -2.30 20.05 -0.37
C GLY A 238 -2.98 19.29 0.75
N THR A 239 -2.22 18.73 1.71
CA THR A 239 -2.79 18.01 2.85
C THR A 239 -3.59 18.95 3.75
N GLU A 240 -3.02 20.10 4.11
CA GLU A 240 -3.67 21.07 4.98
C GLU A 240 -4.97 21.59 4.36
N ARG A 241 -4.90 22.04 3.09
CA ARG A 241 -6.09 22.53 2.37
C ARG A 241 -7.19 21.49 2.23
N LEU A 242 -6.82 20.23 1.93
CA LEU A 242 -7.81 19.15 1.82
C LEU A 242 -8.41 18.80 3.18
N ALA A 243 -7.63 18.86 4.28
CA ALA A 243 -8.15 18.66 5.61
C ALA A 243 -9.27 19.64 5.94
N GLU A 244 -9.03 20.93 5.72
CA GLU A 244 -10.00 21.99 5.94
C GLU A 244 -11.26 21.80 5.08
N GLN A 245 -11.09 21.54 3.79
CA GLN A 245 -12.20 21.35 2.84
C GLN A 245 -13.07 20.14 3.18
N ILE A 246 -12.46 19.01 3.53
CA ILE A 246 -13.17 17.79 3.89
C ILE A 246 -13.88 17.98 5.24
N ALA A 247 -13.21 18.55 6.24
CA ALA A 247 -13.81 18.82 7.54
C ALA A 247 -15.05 19.74 7.41
N ALA A 248 -14.93 20.84 6.67
CA ALA A 248 -16.02 21.78 6.44
C ALA A 248 -17.21 21.15 5.70
N ALA A 249 -16.95 20.25 4.75
CA ALA A 249 -17.99 19.63 3.94
C ALA A 249 -18.66 18.42 4.60
N THR A 250 -17.95 17.70 5.47
CA THR A 250 -18.44 16.44 6.06
C THR A 250 -18.79 16.54 7.53
N GLY A 251 -18.33 17.58 8.23
CA GLY A 251 -18.45 17.73 9.69
C GLY A 251 -17.62 16.71 10.50
N ARG A 252 -16.76 15.91 9.84
CA ARG A 252 -15.94 14.88 10.48
C ARG A 252 -14.62 15.47 10.98
N SER A 253 -14.01 14.80 11.96
CA SER A 253 -12.65 15.11 12.42
C SER A 253 -11.65 14.78 11.32
N VAL A 254 -10.92 15.77 10.83
CA VAL A 254 -9.89 15.61 9.77
C VAL A 254 -8.60 16.28 10.21
N ALA A 255 -7.51 15.53 10.26
CA ALA A 255 -6.20 16.05 10.61
C ALA A 255 -5.24 15.99 9.40
N ALA A 256 -4.41 17.02 9.22
CA ALA A 256 -3.33 17.01 8.24
C ALA A 256 -2.07 16.38 8.85
N TYR A 257 -1.35 15.56 8.05
CA TYR A 257 -0.09 14.93 8.45
C TYR A 257 0.96 15.00 7.34
N HIS A 258 2.12 15.56 7.66
CA HIS A 258 3.27 15.62 6.76
C HIS A 258 4.58 15.83 7.55
N ALA A 259 5.71 15.57 6.92
CA ALA A 259 7.03 15.68 7.55
C ALA A 259 7.42 17.09 8.02
N GLY A 260 6.69 18.13 7.59
CA GLY A 260 6.90 19.52 8.04
C GLY A 260 6.22 19.86 9.36
N LEU A 261 5.41 18.96 9.94
CA LEU A 261 4.85 19.14 11.29
C LEU A 261 5.92 18.81 12.33
N ASP A 262 5.83 19.47 13.50
CA ASP A 262 6.66 19.13 14.64
C ASP A 262 6.41 17.67 15.12
N PRO A 263 7.40 17.05 15.79
CA PRO A 263 7.28 15.65 16.23
C PRO A 263 6.11 15.39 17.16
N GLU A 264 5.80 16.32 18.08
CA GLU A 264 4.72 16.16 19.05
C GLU A 264 3.36 16.17 18.35
N ARG A 265 3.17 17.10 17.41
CA ARG A 265 1.95 17.18 16.62
C ARG A 265 1.78 15.93 15.75
N ARG A 266 2.85 15.42 15.16
CA ARG A 266 2.81 14.15 14.40
C ARG A 266 2.38 12.98 15.27
N ALA A 267 2.98 12.84 16.46
CA ALA A 267 2.61 11.80 17.42
C ALA A 267 1.16 11.90 17.85
N ARG A 268 0.67 13.12 18.12
CA ARG A 268 -0.74 13.37 18.51
C ARG A 268 -1.70 12.97 17.38
N VAL A 269 -1.46 13.41 16.15
CA VAL A 269 -2.32 13.06 15.00
C VAL A 269 -2.37 11.55 14.79
N GLN A 270 -1.25 10.85 14.93
CA GLN A 270 -1.21 9.38 14.83
C GLN A 270 -2.03 8.73 15.96
N HIS A 271 -1.81 9.17 17.19
CA HIS A 271 -2.54 8.65 18.35
C HIS A 271 -4.04 8.85 18.18
N ASP A 272 -4.48 10.07 17.85
CA ASP A 272 -5.89 10.42 17.72
C ASP A 272 -6.56 9.65 16.56
N PHE A 273 -5.85 9.48 15.44
CA PHE A 273 -6.35 8.67 14.34
C PHE A 273 -6.52 7.19 14.70
N VAL A 274 -5.55 6.62 15.42
CA VAL A 274 -5.60 5.21 15.85
C VAL A 274 -6.74 5.00 16.85
N ALA A 275 -6.99 5.96 17.74
CA ALA A 275 -8.06 5.93 18.73
C ALA A 275 -9.46 6.21 18.14
N SER A 276 -9.54 6.95 17.02
CA SER A 276 -10.82 7.34 16.42
C SER A 276 -11.48 6.23 15.62
N GLU A 277 -12.81 6.14 15.68
CA GLU A 277 -13.62 5.21 14.88
C GLU A 277 -14.15 5.81 13.56
N ASP A 278 -13.97 7.14 13.36
CA ASP A 278 -14.46 7.86 12.19
C ASP A 278 -13.50 8.96 11.70
N GLY A 279 -12.34 9.11 12.34
CA GLY A 279 -11.33 10.10 12.01
C GLY A 279 -10.78 9.94 10.59
N ILE A 280 -10.43 11.07 9.98
CA ILE A 280 -9.79 11.11 8.66
C ILE A 280 -8.44 11.78 8.80
N VAL A 281 -7.42 11.22 8.13
CA VAL A 281 -6.13 11.88 7.98
C VAL A 281 -5.89 12.21 6.52
N THR A 282 -5.62 13.48 6.23
CA THR A 282 -5.05 13.89 4.95
C THR A 282 -3.54 13.92 5.09
N ALA A 283 -2.81 13.23 4.22
CA ALA A 283 -1.39 13.01 4.43
C ALA A 283 -0.55 13.04 3.16
N THR A 284 0.73 13.36 3.31
CA THR A 284 1.74 12.96 2.33
C THR A 284 2.15 11.50 2.58
N VAL A 285 2.99 10.94 1.71
CA VAL A 285 3.57 9.59 1.89
C VAL A 285 4.26 9.39 3.26
N ALA A 286 4.55 10.47 4.00
CA ALA A 286 5.11 10.40 5.34
C ALA A 286 4.16 9.76 6.37
N PHE A 287 2.85 9.75 6.12
CA PHE A 287 1.85 9.03 6.92
C PHE A 287 1.65 7.64 6.34
N GLY A 288 2.62 6.82 6.51
CA GLY A 288 2.55 5.54 5.84
C GLY A 288 3.15 4.43 6.68
N MET A 289 4.42 4.47 6.87
CA MET A 289 5.13 3.42 7.57
C MET A 289 4.90 3.57 9.09
N GLY A 290 4.35 2.52 9.73
CA GLY A 290 4.11 2.50 11.16
C GLY A 290 2.66 2.62 11.62
N ILE A 291 1.69 2.84 10.73
CA ILE A 291 0.28 2.88 11.13
C ILE A 291 -0.33 1.50 11.01
N ASP A 292 -0.66 0.92 12.16
CA ASP A 292 -1.33 -0.37 12.27
C ASP A 292 -2.74 -0.23 12.85
N LYS A 293 -3.61 0.48 12.11
CA LYS A 293 -5.04 0.58 12.38
C LYS A 293 -5.78 -0.40 11.49
N PRO A 294 -6.40 -1.47 12.05
CA PRO A 294 -7.00 -2.54 11.25
C PRO A 294 -8.29 -2.14 10.53
N ASP A 295 -9.06 -1.24 11.10
CA ASP A 295 -10.42 -0.86 10.72
C ASP A 295 -10.49 0.36 9.79
N VAL A 296 -9.43 0.70 9.06
CA VAL A 296 -9.47 1.76 8.03
C VAL A 296 -10.42 1.34 6.91
N ARG A 297 -11.48 2.13 6.69
CA ARG A 297 -12.53 1.80 5.71
C ARG A 297 -12.25 2.30 4.31
N PHE A 298 -11.43 3.33 4.17
CA PHE A 298 -11.06 3.81 2.84
C PHE A 298 -9.66 4.43 2.80
N VAL A 299 -9.06 4.33 1.63
CA VAL A 299 -7.85 5.06 1.25
C VAL A 299 -8.11 5.78 -0.06
N ALA A 300 -7.92 7.10 -0.08
CA ALA A 300 -8.07 7.90 -1.29
C ALA A 300 -6.75 8.59 -1.66
N HIS A 301 -6.47 8.70 -2.96
CA HIS A 301 -5.35 9.45 -3.49
C HIS A 301 -5.87 10.66 -4.27
N ALA A 302 -5.50 11.86 -3.85
CA ALA A 302 -5.83 13.11 -4.53
C ALA A 302 -4.96 13.39 -5.78
N GLY A 303 -4.00 12.54 -6.07
CA GLY A 303 -3.09 12.55 -7.21
C GLY A 303 -2.37 11.22 -7.33
N LEU A 304 -1.46 11.09 -8.31
CA LEU A 304 -0.72 9.85 -8.53
C LEU A 304 0.23 9.54 -7.37
N PRO A 305 0.27 8.28 -6.89
CA PRO A 305 1.36 7.76 -6.06
C PRO A 305 2.66 7.69 -6.87
N LYS A 306 3.78 7.38 -6.21
CA LYS A 306 5.08 7.28 -6.90
C LYS A 306 5.15 6.09 -7.85
N SER A 307 4.56 4.96 -7.47
CA SER A 307 4.64 3.69 -8.20
C SER A 307 3.45 2.79 -7.84
N ILE A 308 3.31 1.67 -8.52
CA ILE A 308 2.31 0.62 -8.19
C ILE A 308 2.58 0.05 -6.80
N GLU A 309 3.84 -0.17 -6.42
CA GLU A 309 4.23 -0.70 -5.11
C GLU A 309 3.79 0.25 -3.99
N SER A 310 4.07 1.56 -4.15
CA SER A 310 3.59 2.58 -3.22
C SER A 310 2.07 2.59 -3.15
N TYR A 311 1.38 2.55 -4.28
CA TYR A 311 -0.09 2.48 -4.34
C TYR A 311 -0.62 1.26 -3.60
N TYR A 312 -0.04 0.08 -3.85
CA TYR A 312 -0.42 -1.16 -3.19
C TYR A 312 -0.18 -1.11 -1.68
N GLN A 313 0.97 -0.59 -1.24
CA GLN A 313 1.32 -0.44 0.17
C GLN A 313 0.38 0.55 0.88
N GLU A 314 0.08 1.67 0.24
CA GLU A 314 -0.81 2.71 0.78
C GLU A 314 -2.27 2.24 0.85
N THR A 315 -2.79 1.64 -0.23
CA THR A 315 -4.15 1.06 -0.25
C THR A 315 -4.28 -0.16 0.65
N GLY A 316 -3.20 -0.93 0.83
CA GLY A 316 -3.13 -2.08 1.71
C GLY A 316 -3.35 -1.77 3.21
N ARG A 317 -3.39 -0.48 3.58
CA ARG A 317 -3.76 -0.05 4.95
C ARG A 317 -5.25 -0.19 5.21
N ALA A 318 -6.08 -0.18 4.16
CA ALA A 318 -7.50 -0.35 4.28
C ALA A 318 -7.87 -1.81 4.58
N GLY A 319 -8.86 -2.02 5.44
CA GLY A 319 -9.49 -3.32 5.70
C GLY A 319 -8.53 -4.42 6.16
N ARG A 320 -7.59 -4.13 7.04
CA ARG A 320 -6.68 -5.16 7.59
C ARG A 320 -7.39 -6.19 8.47
N ASP A 321 -8.54 -5.82 8.99
CA ASP A 321 -9.46 -6.70 9.73
C ASP A 321 -10.23 -7.69 8.82
N GLY A 322 -10.12 -7.56 7.50
CA GLY A 322 -10.82 -8.38 6.51
C GLY A 322 -12.17 -7.81 6.08
N ASP A 323 -12.65 -6.77 6.75
CA ASP A 323 -13.91 -6.12 6.39
C ASP A 323 -13.79 -5.35 5.06
N PRO A 324 -14.92 -5.14 4.35
CA PRO A 324 -14.95 -4.37 3.12
C PRO A 324 -14.35 -2.97 3.29
N ALA A 325 -13.50 -2.60 2.34
CA ALA A 325 -12.86 -1.29 2.29
C ALA A 325 -12.73 -0.79 0.85
N GLU A 326 -12.61 0.52 0.67
CA GLU A 326 -12.50 1.12 -0.66
C GLU A 326 -11.18 1.86 -0.86
N ALA A 327 -10.60 1.71 -2.05
CA ALA A 327 -9.42 2.46 -2.49
C ALA A 327 -9.78 3.26 -3.74
N MET A 328 -9.66 4.59 -3.69
CA MET A 328 -9.91 5.47 -4.82
C MET A 328 -8.67 6.27 -5.19
N MET A 329 -8.32 6.31 -6.47
CA MET A 329 -7.27 7.18 -6.99
C MET A 329 -7.84 8.20 -7.97
N LEU A 330 -7.59 9.49 -7.70
CA LEU A 330 -7.83 10.59 -8.63
C LEU A 330 -6.53 10.90 -9.38
N TRP A 331 -6.58 11.03 -10.69
CA TRP A 331 -5.42 11.30 -11.52
C TRP A 331 -5.70 12.34 -12.60
N GLY A 332 -4.66 13.02 -13.04
CA GLY A 332 -4.69 13.97 -14.14
C GLY A 332 -3.50 13.80 -15.09
N ALA A 333 -3.64 14.25 -16.32
CA ALA A 333 -2.55 14.22 -17.31
C ALA A 333 -1.31 15.02 -16.85
N ASP A 334 -1.53 16.08 -16.07
CA ASP A 334 -0.50 16.91 -15.46
C ASP A 334 0.34 16.17 -14.42
N ASP A 335 -0.20 15.13 -13.77
CA ASP A 335 0.56 14.31 -12.82
C ASP A 335 1.66 13.53 -13.55
N PHE A 336 1.34 12.93 -14.71
CA PHE A 336 2.33 12.23 -15.53
C PHE A 336 3.37 13.19 -16.13
N ALA A 337 2.94 14.37 -16.58
CA ALA A 337 3.86 15.39 -17.08
C ALA A 337 4.87 15.79 -15.99
N ARG A 338 4.40 16.08 -14.77
CA ARG A 338 5.28 16.40 -13.63
C ARG A 338 6.20 15.23 -13.24
N ALA A 339 5.67 14.00 -13.28
CA ALA A 339 6.49 12.83 -12.98
C ALA A 339 7.62 12.65 -14.00
N ARG A 340 7.36 12.85 -15.30
CA ARG A 340 8.39 12.79 -16.34
C ARG A 340 9.43 13.90 -16.23
N MET A 341 9.02 15.13 -15.91
CA MET A 341 9.97 16.23 -15.66
C MET A 341 10.95 15.88 -14.54
N ARG A 342 10.47 15.23 -13.47
CA ARG A 342 11.35 14.79 -12.38
C ARG A 342 12.32 13.67 -12.80
N LEU A 343 11.99 12.86 -13.81
CA LEU A 343 12.92 11.86 -14.33
C LEU A 343 14.17 12.50 -14.95
N SER A 344 14.04 13.66 -15.60
CA SER A 344 15.19 14.38 -16.19
C SER A 344 16.14 15.00 -15.16
N GLU A 345 15.72 15.09 -13.90
CA GLU A 345 16.53 15.59 -12.78
C GLU A 345 17.30 14.47 -12.05
N LEU A 346 17.04 13.21 -12.40
CA LEU A 346 17.67 12.06 -11.77
C LEU A 346 19.01 11.68 -12.43
N PRO A 347 19.93 11.06 -11.67
CA PRO A 347 21.11 10.42 -12.25
C PRO A 347 20.72 9.38 -13.31
N GLU A 348 21.47 9.30 -14.42
CA GLU A 348 21.19 8.45 -15.57
C GLU A 348 20.93 6.99 -15.19
N ALA A 349 21.72 6.45 -14.26
CA ALA A 349 21.58 5.08 -13.76
C ALA A 349 20.19 4.77 -13.16
N ARG A 350 19.47 5.80 -12.66
CA ARG A 350 18.16 5.63 -12.02
C ARG A 350 16.97 5.89 -12.96
N VAL A 351 17.20 6.61 -14.07
CA VAL A 351 16.13 7.03 -14.99
C VAL A 351 15.38 5.84 -15.57
N ALA A 352 16.09 4.79 -15.99
CA ALA A 352 15.47 3.61 -16.61
C ALA A 352 14.49 2.91 -15.65
N GLY A 353 14.89 2.66 -14.41
CA GLY A 353 14.05 2.02 -13.41
C GLY A 353 12.81 2.85 -13.04
N GLU A 354 13.00 4.17 -12.82
CA GLU A 354 11.87 5.06 -12.50
C GLU A 354 10.90 5.22 -13.68
N ARG A 355 11.39 5.15 -14.93
CA ARG A 355 10.55 5.15 -16.12
C ARG A 355 9.66 3.90 -16.20
N VAL A 356 10.23 2.72 -15.93
CA VAL A 356 9.47 1.45 -15.89
C VAL A 356 8.36 1.53 -14.83
N ARG A 357 8.65 2.06 -13.63
CA ARG A 357 7.63 2.24 -12.57
C ARG A 357 6.52 3.20 -13.00
N LEU A 358 6.89 4.32 -13.62
CA LEU A 358 5.91 5.30 -14.10
C LEU A 358 5.02 4.72 -15.20
N ASN A 359 5.58 3.93 -16.12
CA ASN A 359 4.83 3.27 -17.18
C ASN A 359 3.87 2.21 -16.61
N ALA A 360 4.31 1.42 -15.63
CA ALA A 360 3.46 0.46 -14.94
C ALA A 360 2.26 1.15 -14.26
N LEU A 361 2.50 2.28 -13.58
CA LEU A 361 1.42 3.08 -12.98
C LEU A 361 0.48 3.66 -14.04
N ALA A 362 1.01 4.13 -15.18
CA ALA A 362 0.21 4.60 -16.29
C ALA A 362 -0.66 3.47 -16.88
N ALA A 363 -0.12 2.26 -16.98
CA ALA A 363 -0.89 1.09 -17.39
C ALA A 363 -2.05 0.80 -16.43
N LEU A 364 -1.83 0.88 -15.11
CA LEU A 364 -2.91 0.72 -14.12
C LEU A 364 -4.01 1.78 -14.28
N VAL A 365 -3.63 3.02 -14.57
CA VAL A 365 -4.56 4.14 -14.71
C VAL A 365 -5.37 4.06 -16.01
N GLU A 366 -4.73 3.72 -17.12
CA GLU A 366 -5.34 3.72 -18.46
C GLU A 366 -6.00 2.37 -18.83
N THR A 367 -5.82 1.33 -18.00
CA THR A 367 -6.37 0.00 -18.32
C THR A 367 -7.90 -0.01 -18.40
N VAL A 368 -8.42 -0.76 -19.34
CA VAL A 368 -9.84 -1.16 -19.43
C VAL A 368 -10.09 -2.56 -18.87
N GLU A 369 -8.99 -3.28 -18.55
CA GLU A 369 -9.03 -4.58 -17.91
C GLU A 369 -9.28 -4.47 -16.41
N CYS A 370 -9.38 -5.61 -15.75
CA CYS A 370 -9.51 -5.67 -14.30
C CYS A 370 -8.28 -5.04 -13.59
N ARG A 371 -8.49 -3.99 -12.81
CA ARG A 371 -7.40 -3.30 -12.09
C ARG A 371 -6.70 -4.20 -11.09
N ARG A 372 -7.46 -5.04 -10.35
CA ARG A 372 -6.87 -5.99 -9.41
C ARG A 372 -6.02 -7.02 -10.14
N ALA A 373 -6.48 -7.56 -11.26
CA ALA A 373 -5.69 -8.50 -12.05
C ALA A 373 -4.38 -7.88 -12.53
N LEU A 374 -4.40 -6.61 -12.97
CA LEU A 374 -3.18 -5.91 -13.36
C LEU A 374 -2.23 -5.71 -12.17
N LEU A 375 -2.73 -5.30 -11.01
CA LEU A 375 -1.93 -5.17 -9.79
C LEU A 375 -1.26 -6.51 -9.41
N LEU A 376 -2.00 -7.60 -9.42
CA LEU A 376 -1.48 -8.92 -9.05
C LEU A 376 -0.46 -9.45 -10.06
N ARG A 377 -0.69 -9.25 -11.37
CA ARG A 377 0.29 -9.58 -12.41
C ARG A 377 1.61 -8.80 -12.25
N HIS A 378 1.53 -7.53 -11.84
CA HIS A 378 2.73 -6.73 -11.56
C HIS A 378 3.61 -7.37 -10.47
N PHE A 379 3.00 -7.98 -9.47
CA PHE A 379 3.72 -8.74 -8.44
C PHE A 379 4.04 -10.20 -8.83
N GLY A 380 3.74 -10.59 -10.07
CA GLY A 380 4.08 -11.92 -10.60
C GLY A 380 3.07 -13.02 -10.27
N GLU A 381 1.84 -12.65 -9.88
CA GLU A 381 0.75 -13.61 -9.73
C GLU A 381 0.02 -13.86 -11.06
N ASN A 382 -0.69 -14.97 -11.12
CA ASN A 382 -1.57 -15.31 -12.24
C ASN A 382 -3.05 -15.25 -11.79
N PRO A 383 -3.62 -14.05 -11.65
CA PRO A 383 -4.99 -13.88 -11.17
C PRO A 383 -6.02 -14.22 -12.26
N PRO A 384 -7.30 -14.42 -11.89
CA PRO A 384 -8.39 -14.47 -12.85
C PRO A 384 -8.50 -13.14 -13.62
N GLU A 385 -9.02 -13.21 -14.85
CA GLU A 385 -9.17 -12.02 -15.72
C GLU A 385 -10.05 -10.92 -15.09
N ARG A 386 -11.04 -11.30 -14.28
CA ARG A 386 -11.98 -10.39 -13.62
C ARG A 386 -12.11 -10.70 -12.14
N CYS A 387 -11.97 -9.69 -11.31
CA CYS A 387 -12.11 -9.85 -9.86
C CYS A 387 -13.54 -9.65 -9.35
N GLY A 388 -14.45 -9.10 -10.16
CA GLY A 388 -15.83 -8.79 -9.75
C GLY A 388 -15.97 -7.63 -8.74
N ASN A 389 -14.86 -7.00 -8.30
CA ASN A 389 -14.87 -5.98 -7.22
C ASN A 389 -13.99 -4.75 -7.51
N CYS A 390 -13.65 -4.44 -8.75
CA CYS A 390 -13.02 -3.16 -9.11
C CYS A 390 -13.96 -2.35 -10.01
N ASP A 391 -13.68 -1.05 -10.20
CA ASP A 391 -14.49 -0.16 -11.05
C ASP A 391 -14.66 -0.73 -12.46
N ASN A 392 -13.59 -1.21 -13.11
CA ASN A 392 -13.67 -1.78 -14.46
C ASN A 392 -14.48 -3.09 -14.53
N CYS A 393 -14.60 -3.85 -13.44
CA CYS A 393 -15.43 -5.06 -13.39
C CYS A 393 -16.91 -4.75 -13.12
N LEU A 394 -17.18 -3.77 -12.24
CA LEU A 394 -18.53 -3.42 -11.79
C LEU A 394 -19.23 -2.43 -12.74
N GLU A 395 -18.47 -1.47 -13.24
CA GLU A 395 -18.95 -0.39 -14.08
C GLU A 395 -18.04 -0.29 -15.33
N PRO A 396 -18.02 -1.32 -16.20
CA PRO A 396 -17.16 -1.29 -17.37
C PRO A 396 -17.51 -0.08 -18.23
N GLY A 397 -16.54 0.83 -18.36
CA GLY A 397 -16.67 2.00 -19.24
C GLY A 397 -16.86 1.55 -20.69
N ARG A 398 -17.45 2.45 -21.51
CA ARG A 398 -17.51 2.22 -22.93
C ARG A 398 -16.10 2.13 -23.49
N GLN A 399 -15.80 1.05 -24.19
CA GLN A 399 -14.49 0.84 -24.81
C GLN A 399 -14.55 1.25 -26.28
N VAL A 400 -13.46 1.85 -26.74
CA VAL A 400 -13.27 2.23 -28.14
C VAL A 400 -12.04 1.48 -28.65
N ASP A 401 -12.19 0.85 -29.82
CA ASP A 401 -11.05 0.35 -30.56
C ASP A 401 -10.35 1.52 -31.25
N ALA A 402 -9.20 1.89 -30.71
CA ALA A 402 -8.35 2.96 -31.21
C ALA A 402 -7.17 2.46 -32.06
N THR A 403 -7.19 1.20 -32.50
CA THR A 403 -6.07 0.57 -33.22
C THR A 403 -5.68 1.37 -34.47
N VAL A 404 -6.64 1.73 -35.33
CA VAL A 404 -6.36 2.52 -36.53
C VAL A 404 -5.88 3.92 -36.18
N LEU A 405 -6.45 4.55 -35.14
CA LEU A 405 -6.00 5.87 -34.68
C LEU A 405 -4.58 5.80 -34.10
N ALA A 406 -4.24 4.72 -33.41
CA ALA A 406 -2.89 4.48 -32.92
C ALA A 406 -1.87 4.35 -34.06
N GLN A 407 -2.22 3.64 -35.13
CA GLN A 407 -1.39 3.54 -36.34
C GLN A 407 -1.18 4.90 -37.00
N LYS A 408 -2.24 5.70 -37.14
CA LYS A 408 -2.16 7.08 -37.66
C LYS A 408 -1.22 7.93 -36.79
N LEU A 409 -1.34 7.86 -35.46
CA LEU A 409 -0.55 8.65 -34.51
C LEU A 409 0.93 8.22 -34.52
N LEU A 410 1.22 6.93 -34.43
CA LEU A 410 2.59 6.41 -34.48
C LEU A 410 3.26 6.76 -35.84
N SER A 411 2.52 6.67 -36.95
CA SER A 411 2.99 7.09 -38.26
C SER A 411 3.31 8.59 -38.31
N ALA A 412 2.49 9.44 -37.67
CA ALA A 412 2.72 10.88 -37.61
C ALA A 412 4.00 11.20 -36.78
N VAL A 413 4.18 10.54 -35.63
CA VAL A 413 5.40 10.67 -34.83
C VAL A 413 6.64 10.29 -35.64
N TYR A 414 6.62 9.17 -36.34
CA TYR A 414 7.71 8.73 -37.20
C TYR A 414 8.03 9.74 -38.31
N ARG A 415 7.01 10.17 -39.06
CA ARG A 415 7.16 11.05 -40.24
C ARG A 415 7.54 12.49 -39.90
N THR A 416 7.26 12.94 -38.67
CA THR A 416 7.68 14.25 -38.17
C THR A 416 9.08 14.22 -37.53
N GLY A 417 9.81 13.10 -37.61
CA GLY A 417 11.19 12.98 -37.14
C GLY A 417 11.35 12.76 -35.63
N GLN A 418 10.31 12.27 -34.95
CA GLN A 418 10.38 11.80 -33.55
C GLN A 418 10.93 12.84 -32.56
N SER A 419 10.61 14.12 -32.76
CA SER A 419 11.14 15.23 -31.96
C SER A 419 10.10 16.25 -31.52
N PHE A 420 8.85 16.07 -31.88
CA PHE A 420 7.76 17.01 -31.63
C PHE A 420 6.80 16.50 -30.53
N GLY A 421 6.34 17.44 -29.68
CA GLY A 421 5.41 17.11 -28.61
C GLY A 421 3.99 16.77 -29.08
N ALA A 422 3.19 16.20 -28.20
CA ALA A 422 1.84 15.72 -28.48
C ALA A 422 0.91 16.77 -29.14
N GLY A 423 1.04 18.05 -28.76
CA GLY A 423 0.23 19.13 -29.35
C GLY A 423 0.54 19.39 -30.82
N HIS A 424 1.81 19.28 -31.23
CA HIS A 424 2.23 19.40 -32.62
C HIS A 424 1.71 18.20 -33.45
N ILE A 425 1.87 16.98 -32.93
CA ILE A 425 1.37 15.76 -33.60
C ILE A 425 -0.15 15.81 -33.75
N GLU A 426 -0.87 16.26 -32.72
CA GLU A 426 -2.32 16.48 -32.79
C GLU A 426 -2.68 17.51 -33.88
N ALA A 427 -1.96 18.63 -33.97
CA ALA A 427 -2.20 19.66 -34.99
C ALA A 427 -1.98 19.12 -36.40
N VAL A 428 -0.90 18.36 -36.63
CA VAL A 428 -0.62 17.69 -37.91
C VAL A 428 -1.74 16.71 -38.28
N LEU A 429 -2.12 15.82 -37.36
CA LEU A 429 -3.18 14.82 -37.61
C LEU A 429 -4.54 15.48 -37.90
N CYS A 430 -4.84 16.60 -37.23
CA CYS A 430 -6.10 17.33 -37.42
C CYS A 430 -6.07 18.34 -38.60
N GLY A 431 -4.98 18.44 -39.34
CA GLY A 431 -4.87 19.37 -40.47
C GLY A 431 -4.82 20.85 -40.05
N ARG A 432 -4.38 21.13 -38.83
CA ARG A 432 -4.18 22.51 -38.34
C ARG A 432 -2.75 22.94 -38.63
N SER A 433 -2.59 23.88 -39.58
CA SER A 433 -1.29 24.42 -39.94
C SER A 433 -1.01 25.70 -39.15
N ASP A 434 0.22 25.85 -38.72
CA ASP A 434 0.82 27.05 -38.16
C ASP A 434 2.19 27.29 -38.83
N GLU A 435 2.84 28.41 -38.48
CA GLU A 435 4.13 28.76 -39.06
C GLU A 435 5.21 27.67 -38.81
N ARG A 436 5.16 27.01 -37.66
CA ARG A 436 6.09 25.93 -37.28
C ARG A 436 5.85 24.67 -38.11
N ILE A 437 4.60 24.32 -38.38
CA ILE A 437 4.21 23.16 -39.19
C ILE A 437 4.58 23.40 -40.66
N ALA A 438 4.27 24.58 -41.19
CA ALA A 438 4.55 24.96 -42.56
C ALA A 438 6.07 25.07 -42.84
N SER A 439 6.83 25.70 -41.93
CA SER A 439 8.29 25.85 -42.10
C SER A 439 9.04 24.51 -42.09
N ARG A 440 8.46 23.47 -41.45
CA ARG A 440 9.01 22.11 -41.44
C ARG A 440 8.46 21.21 -42.55
N GLY A 441 7.51 21.69 -43.32
CA GLY A 441 6.86 20.93 -44.38
C GLY A 441 5.94 19.82 -43.86
N HIS A 442 5.51 19.89 -42.62
CA HIS A 442 4.65 18.86 -42.02
C HIS A 442 3.21 18.94 -42.52
N ASP A 443 2.79 20.04 -43.09
CA ASP A 443 1.52 20.22 -43.81
C ASP A 443 1.46 19.43 -45.13
N LYS A 444 2.61 18.97 -45.65
CA LYS A 444 2.72 18.17 -46.88
C LYS A 444 2.82 16.66 -46.62
N LEU A 445 2.86 16.26 -45.36
CA LEU A 445 2.94 14.85 -45.00
C LEU A 445 1.63 14.12 -45.28
N SER A 446 1.69 12.84 -45.68
CA SER A 446 0.50 12.03 -45.93
C SER A 446 -0.38 11.80 -44.69
N VAL A 447 0.13 12.16 -43.52
CA VAL A 447 -0.57 12.10 -42.23
C VAL A 447 -1.20 13.42 -41.81
N PHE A 448 -1.10 14.46 -42.65
CA PHE A 448 -1.71 15.76 -42.39
C PHE A 448 -3.22 15.73 -42.64
N GLY A 449 -4.03 16.09 -41.64
CA GLY A 449 -5.47 16.19 -41.75
C GLY A 449 -6.24 14.88 -41.86
N ILE A 450 -5.65 13.74 -41.51
CA ILE A 450 -6.29 12.43 -41.61
C ILE A 450 -7.18 12.06 -40.43
N VAL A 451 -7.27 12.93 -39.41
CA VAL A 451 -8.11 12.75 -38.22
C VAL A 451 -9.05 13.93 -38.06
N ALA A 452 -10.34 13.66 -37.96
CA ALA A 452 -11.39 14.70 -37.85
C ALA A 452 -12.48 14.28 -36.85
N GLY A 453 -13.33 15.23 -36.46
CA GLY A 453 -14.53 14.99 -35.66
C GLY A 453 -14.24 14.38 -34.28
N GLU A 454 -14.95 13.31 -33.95
CA GLU A 454 -14.90 12.63 -32.68
C GLU A 454 -13.54 11.97 -32.41
N GLU A 455 -12.86 11.46 -33.45
CA GLU A 455 -11.53 10.84 -33.30
C GLU A 455 -10.48 11.82 -32.76
N ALA A 456 -10.56 13.11 -33.07
CA ALA A 456 -9.62 14.11 -32.62
C ALA A 456 -9.56 14.22 -31.08
N ARG A 457 -10.69 13.97 -30.39
CA ARG A 457 -10.79 13.98 -28.94
C ARG A 457 -10.03 12.82 -28.27
N LEU A 458 -9.83 11.75 -29.03
CA LEU A 458 -9.13 10.56 -28.55
C LEU A 458 -7.59 10.68 -28.64
N ILE A 459 -7.04 11.65 -29.40
CA ILE A 459 -5.58 11.74 -29.63
C ILE A 459 -4.80 11.89 -28.32
N LYS A 460 -5.16 12.85 -27.45
CA LYS A 460 -4.46 13.06 -26.19
C LYS A 460 -4.56 11.87 -25.22
N PRO A 461 -5.75 11.31 -24.98
CA PRO A 461 -5.86 10.05 -24.23
C PRO A 461 -5.05 8.91 -24.86
N LEU A 462 -5.06 8.79 -26.19
CA LEU A 462 -4.34 7.74 -26.89
C LEU A 462 -2.81 7.89 -26.75
N VAL A 463 -2.27 9.11 -26.80
CA VAL A 463 -0.83 9.34 -26.52
C VAL A 463 -0.45 8.75 -25.15
N ARG A 464 -1.25 9.00 -24.13
CA ARG A 464 -0.99 8.45 -22.78
C ARG A 464 -1.07 6.93 -22.75
N SER A 465 -2.10 6.36 -23.40
CA SER A 465 -2.28 4.92 -23.51
C SER A 465 -1.11 4.25 -24.24
N LEU A 466 -0.63 4.85 -25.33
CA LEU A 466 0.51 4.34 -26.09
C LEU A 466 1.83 4.45 -25.31
N MET A 467 1.99 5.50 -24.48
CA MET A 467 3.13 5.62 -23.56
C MET A 467 3.08 4.55 -22.46
N ALA A 468 1.90 4.30 -21.89
CA ALA A 468 1.72 3.24 -20.89
C ALA A 468 1.98 1.83 -21.46
N ARG A 469 1.81 1.65 -22.77
CA ARG A 469 2.04 0.40 -23.50
C ARG A 469 3.43 0.33 -24.15
N GLU A 470 4.31 1.27 -23.81
CA GLU A 470 5.67 1.36 -24.35
C GLU A 470 5.75 1.49 -25.90
N ALA A 471 4.65 1.92 -26.54
CA ALA A 471 4.65 2.20 -27.96
C ALA A 471 5.10 3.64 -28.29
N LEU A 472 5.02 4.54 -27.32
CA LEU A 472 5.60 5.89 -27.37
C LEU A 472 6.49 6.13 -26.16
N ASP A 473 7.52 6.95 -26.35
CA ASP A 473 8.36 7.51 -25.31
C ASP A 473 8.55 9.01 -25.55
N THR A 474 9.26 9.70 -24.67
CA THR A 474 9.59 11.12 -24.81
C THR A 474 11.10 11.31 -24.93
N THR A 475 11.52 12.22 -25.81
CA THR A 475 12.89 12.73 -25.86
C THR A 475 13.17 13.61 -24.63
N GLU A 476 14.43 13.92 -24.35
CA GLU A 476 14.86 14.84 -23.29
C GLU A 476 14.16 16.21 -23.36
N HIS A 477 13.77 16.64 -24.55
CA HIS A 477 13.08 17.92 -24.78
C HIS A 477 11.55 17.81 -24.85
N GLY A 478 10.97 16.67 -24.45
CA GLY A 478 9.53 16.44 -24.41
C GLY A 478 8.88 16.15 -25.78
N GLY A 479 9.68 15.87 -26.81
CA GLY A 479 9.19 15.35 -28.09
C GLY A 479 8.75 13.88 -27.97
N LEU A 480 7.77 13.46 -28.77
CA LEU A 480 7.36 12.05 -28.85
C LEU A 480 8.31 11.27 -29.75
N MET A 481 8.68 10.08 -29.32
CA MET A 481 9.44 9.10 -30.09
C MET A 481 8.80 7.72 -30.00
N LEU A 482 9.11 6.85 -30.99
CA LEU A 482 8.60 5.48 -30.99
C LEU A 482 9.29 4.64 -29.93
N GLY A 483 8.49 3.92 -29.15
CA GLY A 483 8.95 2.94 -28.19
C GLY A 483 9.03 1.52 -28.78
N PRO A 484 9.52 0.56 -27.99
CA PRO A 484 9.75 -0.82 -28.46
C PRO A 484 8.49 -1.53 -28.95
N ALA A 485 7.30 -1.23 -28.38
CA ALA A 485 6.03 -1.84 -28.77
C ALA A 485 5.40 -1.21 -30.03
N ALA A 486 5.93 -0.08 -30.54
CA ALA A 486 5.33 0.65 -31.66
C ALA A 486 5.21 -0.21 -32.94
N ARG A 487 6.22 -1.01 -33.24
CA ARG A 487 6.27 -1.80 -34.48
C ARG A 487 5.12 -2.81 -34.60
N ALA A 488 4.82 -3.53 -33.51
CA ALA A 488 3.72 -4.50 -33.47
C ALA A 488 2.36 -3.82 -33.66
N MET A 489 2.16 -2.66 -33.01
CA MET A 489 0.92 -1.88 -33.15
C MET A 489 0.76 -1.29 -34.55
N MET A 490 1.82 -0.74 -35.15
CA MET A 490 1.81 -0.21 -36.51
C MET A 490 1.47 -1.28 -37.54
N LYS A 491 1.86 -2.53 -37.32
CA LYS A 491 1.51 -3.67 -38.17
C LYS A 491 0.10 -4.23 -37.92
N GLY A 492 -0.58 -3.78 -36.86
CA GLY A 492 -1.90 -4.31 -36.46
C GLY A 492 -1.83 -5.66 -35.75
N GLU A 493 -0.65 -6.08 -35.29
CA GLU A 493 -0.44 -7.34 -34.54
C GLU A 493 -1.01 -7.23 -33.11
N THR A 494 -1.23 -5.99 -32.62
CA THR A 494 -1.75 -5.71 -31.27
C THR A 494 -2.88 -4.69 -31.37
N ALA A 495 -4.06 -5.06 -30.87
CA ALA A 495 -5.21 -4.15 -30.76
C ALA A 495 -5.01 -3.13 -29.63
N VAL A 496 -5.47 -1.90 -29.84
CA VAL A 496 -5.41 -0.80 -28.87
C VAL A 496 -6.81 -0.46 -28.40
N LEU A 497 -7.28 -1.15 -27.37
CA LEU A 497 -8.53 -0.82 -26.69
C LEU A 497 -8.28 0.24 -25.63
N MET A 498 -9.13 1.26 -25.55
CA MET A 498 -9.07 2.32 -24.56
C MET A 498 -10.47 2.69 -24.06
N ALA A 499 -10.54 3.27 -22.86
CA ALA A 499 -11.78 3.82 -22.34
C ALA A 499 -12.18 5.06 -23.14
N GLU A 500 -13.48 5.17 -23.49
CA GLU A 500 -14.01 6.38 -24.10
C GLU A 500 -13.87 7.55 -23.08
N PRO A 501 -13.21 8.66 -23.46
CA PRO A 501 -13.10 9.81 -22.58
C PRO A 501 -14.49 10.34 -22.22
N PRO A 502 -14.74 10.75 -20.96
CA PRO A 502 -16.02 11.30 -20.58
C PRO A 502 -16.33 12.54 -21.43
N VAL A 503 -17.44 12.50 -22.14
CA VAL A 503 -17.98 13.67 -22.83
C VAL A 503 -18.30 14.70 -21.75
N LYS A 504 -17.81 15.94 -21.86
CA LYS A 504 -18.25 17.05 -20.99
C LYS A 504 -19.75 17.25 -21.22
N ARG A 505 -20.58 16.52 -20.48
CA ARG A 505 -22.00 16.82 -20.42
C ARG A 505 -22.13 18.15 -19.67
N THR A 506 -22.62 19.17 -20.38
CA THR A 506 -23.26 20.32 -19.73
C THR A 506 -24.28 19.76 -18.75
N GLN A 507 -24.17 20.22 -17.50
CA GLN A 507 -25.02 19.79 -16.38
C GLN A 507 -26.49 19.82 -16.77
N ARG A 508 -27.07 18.67 -17.10
CA ARG A 508 -28.49 18.37 -16.94
C ARG A 508 -28.66 16.85 -16.96
N GLU A 509 -29.33 16.37 -15.93
CA GLU A 509 -29.72 14.98 -15.66
C GLU A 509 -28.67 14.09 -14.98
N GLY A 510 -28.63 14.22 -13.64
CA GLY A 510 -28.07 13.23 -12.74
C GLY A 510 -28.92 11.96 -12.79
N GLY A 511 -28.39 10.92 -13.40
CA GLY A 511 -28.88 9.57 -13.20
C GLY A 511 -28.59 9.17 -11.76
N ARG A 512 -29.63 9.13 -10.94
CA ARG A 512 -29.64 8.51 -9.62
C ARG A 512 -29.44 7.01 -9.82
N THR A 513 -28.20 6.52 -9.74
CA THR A 513 -27.99 5.10 -9.46
C THR A 513 -28.59 4.81 -8.09
N SER A 514 -29.49 3.84 -8.05
CA SER A 514 -30.38 3.63 -6.92
C SER A 514 -29.62 3.38 -5.63
N ARG A 515 -29.98 4.13 -4.62
CA ARG A 515 -29.57 4.00 -3.22
C ARG A 515 -29.99 2.63 -2.64
N ALA A 516 -30.84 1.89 -3.37
CA ALA A 516 -31.41 0.61 -2.94
C ALA A 516 -30.43 -0.57 -3.03
N ASP A 517 -29.54 -0.61 -4.04
CA ASP A 517 -28.60 -1.73 -4.18
C ASP A 517 -27.38 -1.63 -3.25
N ARG A 518 -27.10 -0.42 -2.70
CA ARG A 518 -26.05 -0.21 -1.69
C ARG A 518 -26.51 -0.43 -0.25
N ALA A 519 -27.82 -0.36 0.02
CA ALA A 519 -28.40 -0.60 1.35
C ALA A 519 -28.39 -2.06 1.76
N ALA A 520 -28.22 -3.00 0.81
CA ALA A 520 -28.18 -4.43 1.11
C ALA A 520 -26.83 -4.90 1.71
N ALA A 521 -25.78 -4.08 1.63
CA ALA A 521 -24.45 -4.41 2.19
C ALA A 521 -24.16 -3.81 3.57
N ASN A 522 -25.01 -2.91 4.06
CA ASN A 522 -24.95 -2.37 5.43
C ASN A 522 -26.38 -2.41 6.01
N PRO A 523 -26.70 -3.36 6.90
CA PRO A 523 -27.92 -3.27 7.67
C PRO A 523 -27.84 -1.98 8.52
N VAL A 524 -28.80 -1.09 8.29
CA VAL A 524 -29.00 0.11 9.11
C VAL A 524 -29.19 -0.31 10.55
N GLY A 525 -28.21 0.05 11.43
CA GLY A 525 -28.34 0.13 12.87
C GLY A 525 -28.89 -1.13 13.56
N ASP A 526 -28.01 -2.11 13.85
CA ASP A 526 -28.30 -3.03 14.95
C ASP A 526 -28.05 -2.25 16.26
N PRO A 527 -29.11 -1.91 17.03
CA PRO A 527 -28.96 -1.14 18.25
C PRO A 527 -28.01 -1.78 19.27
N LEU A 528 -27.95 -3.13 19.28
CA LEU A 528 -27.02 -3.87 20.13
C LEU A 528 -25.57 -3.67 19.65
N PHE A 529 -25.30 -3.70 18.35
CA PHE A 529 -23.97 -3.45 17.83
C PHE A 529 -23.49 -2.04 18.18
N ASP A 530 -24.35 -1.04 18.06
CA ASP A 530 -24.02 0.34 18.42
C ASP A 530 -23.76 0.50 19.92
N ALA A 531 -24.52 -0.19 20.77
CA ALA A 531 -24.30 -0.21 22.21
C ALA A 531 -22.97 -0.91 22.59
N LEU A 532 -22.64 -2.03 21.93
CA LEU A 532 -21.37 -2.72 22.11
C LEU A 532 -20.17 -1.84 21.68
N ARG A 533 -20.30 -1.07 20.59
CA ARG A 533 -19.29 -0.10 20.17
C ARG A 533 -19.12 1.04 21.18
N ALA A 534 -20.21 1.53 21.77
CA ALA A 534 -20.16 2.55 22.81
C ALA A 534 -19.41 2.04 24.05
N MET A 535 -19.77 0.85 24.55
CA MET A 535 -19.08 0.19 25.67
C MET A 535 -17.58 -0.01 25.36
N ARG A 536 -17.24 -0.47 24.16
CA ARG A 536 -15.84 -0.61 23.75
C ARG A 536 -15.06 0.70 23.83
N ARG A 537 -15.65 1.82 23.40
CA ARG A 537 -15.01 3.14 23.48
C ARG A 537 -14.75 3.59 24.91
N GLU A 538 -15.70 3.38 25.80
CA GLU A 538 -15.56 3.69 27.22
C GLU A 538 -14.41 2.88 27.84
N LEU A 539 -14.42 1.57 27.68
CA LEU A 539 -13.37 0.68 28.19
C LEU A 539 -11.99 0.98 27.58
N ALA A 540 -11.95 1.35 26.28
CA ALA A 540 -10.70 1.72 25.61
C ALA A 540 -10.12 3.01 26.19
N ALA A 541 -10.97 4.01 26.46
CA ALA A 541 -10.55 5.27 27.09
C ALA A 541 -10.05 5.04 28.53
N GLU A 542 -10.74 4.22 29.31
CA GLU A 542 -10.32 3.86 30.67
C GLU A 542 -8.97 3.10 30.69
N ALA A 543 -8.79 2.17 29.75
CA ALA A 543 -7.57 1.38 29.65
C ALA A 543 -6.40 2.11 28.94
N GLY A 544 -6.64 3.29 28.35
CA GLY A 544 -5.64 4.03 27.58
C GLY A 544 -5.16 3.28 26.32
N VAL A 545 -6.02 2.47 25.72
CA VAL A 545 -5.71 1.67 24.53
C VAL A 545 -6.67 2.01 23.36
N PRO A 546 -6.26 1.79 22.10
CA PRO A 546 -7.17 1.92 20.97
C PRO A 546 -8.35 0.95 21.06
N PRO A 547 -9.57 1.32 20.59
CA PRO A 547 -10.78 0.51 20.69
C PRO A 547 -10.65 -0.91 20.10
N TYR A 548 -9.93 -1.07 18.99
CA TYR A 548 -9.72 -2.38 18.36
C TYR A 548 -8.87 -3.35 19.20
N VAL A 549 -8.08 -2.85 20.14
CA VAL A 549 -7.29 -3.70 21.06
C VAL A 549 -8.22 -4.48 21.98
N ILE A 550 -9.34 -3.89 22.37
CA ILE A 550 -10.38 -4.58 23.15
C ILE A 550 -11.02 -5.64 22.27
N PHE A 551 -11.82 -5.24 21.28
CA PHE A 551 -12.41 -6.15 20.28
C PHE A 551 -12.51 -5.45 18.91
N HIS A 552 -12.26 -6.21 17.84
CA HIS A 552 -12.53 -5.78 16.47
C HIS A 552 -14.04 -5.72 16.19
N ASP A 553 -14.47 -4.91 15.23
CA ASP A 553 -15.88 -4.82 14.83
C ASP A 553 -16.47 -6.14 14.41
N ALA A 554 -15.70 -7.04 13.78
CA ALA A 554 -16.13 -8.39 13.44
C ALA A 554 -16.55 -9.18 14.69
N VAL A 555 -15.80 -9.06 15.80
CA VAL A 555 -16.14 -9.71 17.07
C VAL A 555 -17.42 -9.13 17.65
N LEU A 556 -17.57 -7.79 17.64
CA LEU A 556 -18.79 -7.14 18.14
C LEU A 556 -20.01 -7.50 17.28
N ARG A 557 -19.89 -7.64 15.96
CA ARG A 557 -20.98 -8.13 15.09
C ARG A 557 -21.34 -9.57 15.42
N THR A 558 -20.35 -10.42 15.69
CA THR A 558 -20.61 -11.79 16.11
C THR A 558 -21.32 -11.82 17.47
N MET A 559 -20.90 -10.99 18.44
CA MET A 559 -21.61 -10.82 19.71
C MET A 559 -23.06 -10.36 19.50
N ALA A 560 -23.29 -9.38 18.65
CA ALA A 560 -24.62 -8.84 18.36
C ALA A 560 -25.53 -9.90 17.70
N SER A 561 -24.98 -10.72 16.79
CA SER A 561 -25.75 -11.76 16.08
C SER A 561 -26.01 -13.00 16.93
N GLN A 562 -25.01 -13.46 17.71
CA GLN A 562 -25.13 -14.69 18.52
C GLN A 562 -25.72 -14.46 19.91
N ARG A 563 -25.65 -13.24 20.43
CA ARG A 563 -26.15 -12.82 21.75
C ARG A 563 -25.74 -13.78 22.87
N PRO A 564 -24.44 -14.00 23.13
CA PRO A 564 -23.97 -14.92 24.16
C PRO A 564 -24.48 -14.49 25.54
N ALA A 565 -25.12 -15.42 26.26
CA ALA A 565 -25.69 -15.16 27.57
C ALA A 565 -24.73 -15.45 28.72
N THR A 566 -23.64 -16.20 28.47
CA THR A 566 -22.68 -16.67 29.48
C THR A 566 -21.25 -16.37 29.07
N ARG A 567 -20.33 -16.34 30.04
CA ARG A 567 -18.88 -16.20 29.78
C ARG A 567 -18.35 -17.32 28.87
N SER A 568 -18.84 -18.54 29.03
CA SER A 568 -18.44 -19.67 28.18
C SER A 568 -18.85 -19.43 26.72
N ALA A 569 -20.11 -19.06 26.48
CA ALA A 569 -20.58 -18.75 25.12
C ALA A 569 -19.85 -17.54 24.51
N LEU A 570 -19.44 -16.56 25.33
CA LEU A 570 -18.65 -15.43 24.87
C LEU A 570 -17.21 -15.86 24.52
N ALA A 571 -16.62 -16.81 25.24
CA ALA A 571 -15.30 -17.37 24.98
C ALA A 571 -15.23 -18.16 23.66
N ASP A 572 -16.36 -18.72 23.19
CA ASP A 572 -16.44 -19.46 21.92
C ASP A 572 -16.42 -18.54 20.70
N ILE A 573 -16.57 -17.22 20.88
CA ILE A 573 -16.51 -16.25 19.78
C ILE A 573 -15.05 -16.05 19.36
N PRO A 574 -14.71 -16.28 18.07
CA PRO A 574 -13.36 -16.05 17.57
C PRO A 574 -12.88 -14.62 17.82
N GLY A 575 -11.72 -14.47 18.47
CA GLY A 575 -11.16 -13.18 18.86
C GLY A 575 -11.44 -12.74 20.30
N VAL A 576 -12.18 -13.54 21.07
CA VAL A 576 -12.35 -13.40 22.52
C VAL A 576 -11.37 -14.34 23.22
N GLY A 577 -10.14 -13.88 23.46
CA GLY A 577 -9.13 -14.64 24.21
C GLY A 577 -9.36 -14.59 25.72
N GLY A 578 -8.80 -15.53 26.48
CA GLY A 578 -8.98 -15.66 27.92
C GLY A 578 -8.70 -14.37 28.70
N LYS A 579 -7.59 -13.67 28.42
CA LYS A 579 -7.25 -12.37 29.04
C LYS A 579 -8.29 -11.29 28.77
N LYS A 580 -8.81 -11.22 27.54
CA LYS A 580 -9.84 -10.24 27.16
C LYS A 580 -11.20 -10.56 27.79
N LEU A 581 -11.51 -11.85 27.91
CA LEU A 581 -12.70 -12.33 28.60
C LEU A 581 -12.65 -11.98 30.09
N GLU A 582 -11.49 -12.18 30.73
CA GLU A 582 -11.26 -11.80 32.13
C GLU A 582 -11.40 -10.30 32.35
N ALA A 583 -10.75 -9.49 31.50
CA ALA A 583 -10.69 -8.04 31.70
C ALA A 583 -12.03 -7.34 31.36
N TRP A 584 -12.74 -7.78 30.32
CA TRP A 584 -13.84 -7.01 29.74
C TRP A 584 -15.12 -7.83 29.51
N GLY A 585 -15.07 -9.16 29.60
CA GLY A 585 -16.20 -10.04 29.23
C GLY A 585 -17.52 -9.69 29.93
N ASP A 586 -17.49 -9.38 31.22
CA ASP A 586 -18.70 -9.06 31.99
C ASP A 586 -19.34 -7.74 31.54
N ALA A 587 -18.56 -6.74 31.17
CA ALA A 587 -19.08 -5.47 30.66
C ALA A 587 -19.89 -5.69 29.35
N PHE A 588 -19.35 -6.49 28.42
CA PHE A 588 -20.05 -6.80 27.17
C PHE A 588 -21.28 -7.70 27.38
N LEU A 589 -21.21 -8.70 28.28
CA LEU A 589 -22.36 -9.53 28.63
C LEU A 589 -23.47 -8.70 29.26
N ASN A 590 -23.14 -7.70 30.06
CA ASN A 590 -24.14 -6.81 30.66
C ASN A 590 -24.86 -5.95 29.59
N VAL A 591 -24.14 -5.48 28.57
CA VAL A 591 -24.75 -4.79 27.43
C VAL A 591 -25.66 -5.74 26.66
N ILE A 592 -25.21 -6.95 26.34
CA ILE A 592 -26.00 -7.94 25.57
C ILE A 592 -27.31 -8.29 26.29
N ARG A 593 -27.30 -8.39 27.63
CA ARG A 593 -28.50 -8.72 28.43
C ARG A 593 -29.55 -7.60 28.46
N GLN A 594 -29.19 -6.38 28.10
CA GLN A 594 -30.13 -5.23 28.06
C GLN A 594 -30.94 -5.19 26.76
N PHE A 595 -30.56 -5.97 25.76
CA PHE A 595 -31.17 -6.09 24.43
C PHE A 595 -31.76 -7.50 24.19
#